data_349d156dc425815d2d765256ae54ef02
#
_entry.id   349d156dc425815d2d765256ae54ef02
#
_cell.length_a   1.000
_cell.length_b   1.000
_cell.length_c   1.000
_cell.angle_alpha   90.00
_cell.angle_beta   90.00
_cell.angle_gamma   90.00
#
_symmetry.space_group_name_H-M   'P 1'
#
loop_
_entity.id
_entity.type
_entity.pdbx_description
1 polymer ?
#
loop_
_entity_poly.entity_id
_entity_poly.type
_entity_poly.pdbx_seq_one_letter_code
_entity_poly.pdbx_strand_id
1 'polypeptide(L)'
;MNFVFISPHFPENYWNFCDRLRANGVNVLGIGDAPYETLPALLKSALTEYYRVDNMENYDEMLRAMGFFTFKYGKIDWVESNNEYWLEQDARLRTDFNINTGIKSAEIEKFKRKSVMKTYYQKAGIPTARWCVTADVTEAQAFAKTVGWPVIAKPDNGVGANGTHKFKNKTELNKFFQQEGPNAANYILEEFVDGEIVTFDGVADANAEPIYAASHVTPDSIMEIAHGKKPMWYYVAPEISPELRKMGEAALKAFGAKSRFFHLEFFRLKTAKPSLGNAGDILGLEVNMRPAGGYTVDML
;
A
#
# COMPACT_ATOMS: atom_id res chain seq x y z
N MET A 1 -6.83 26.80 0.45
CA MET A 1 -6.40 25.49 1.01
C MET A 1 -4.94 25.29 0.66
N ASN A 2 -4.12 24.94 1.65
CA ASN A 2 -2.68 24.68 1.49
C ASN A 2 -2.45 23.17 1.51
N PHE A 3 -1.97 22.61 0.42
CA PHE A 3 -1.69 21.20 0.25
C PHE A 3 -0.18 20.99 0.07
N VAL A 4 0.45 20.26 0.98
CA VAL A 4 1.84 19.85 0.83
C VAL A 4 1.90 18.51 0.13
N PHE A 5 2.54 18.47 -1.04
CA PHE A 5 2.77 17.26 -1.82
C PHE A 5 4.22 16.79 -1.61
N ILE A 6 4.39 15.61 -1.03
CA ILE A 6 5.70 15.00 -0.77
C ILE A 6 6.15 14.23 -2.01
N SER A 7 7.40 14.43 -2.45
CA SER A 7 7.97 13.79 -3.64
C SER A 7 7.15 14.00 -4.94
N PRO A 8 6.78 15.24 -5.30
CA PRO A 8 5.93 15.48 -6.47
C PRO A 8 6.61 15.13 -7.81
N HIS A 9 7.92 14.90 -7.81
CA HIS A 9 8.73 14.58 -8.99
C HIS A 9 8.85 13.08 -9.26
N PHE A 10 8.43 12.23 -8.32
CA PHE A 10 8.51 10.77 -8.47
C PHE A 10 7.30 10.07 -7.83
N PRO A 11 6.63 9.17 -8.57
CA PRO A 11 6.76 8.85 -10.01
C PRO A 11 6.58 10.05 -10.95
N GLU A 12 7.13 9.95 -12.17
CA GLU A 12 7.15 11.07 -13.13
C GLU A 12 5.78 11.63 -13.49
N ASN A 13 4.72 10.81 -13.46
CA ASN A 13 3.34 11.24 -13.77
C ASN A 13 2.62 11.92 -12.60
N TYR A 14 3.24 12.05 -11.42
CA TYR A 14 2.60 12.66 -10.24
C TYR A 14 2.38 14.18 -10.36
N TRP A 15 3.01 14.83 -11.34
CA TRP A 15 2.68 16.22 -11.67
C TRP A 15 1.18 16.40 -12.02
N ASN A 16 0.51 15.35 -12.51
CA ASN A 16 -0.93 15.37 -12.80
C ASN A 16 -1.77 15.65 -11.55
N PHE A 17 -1.42 15.07 -10.40
CA PHE A 17 -2.10 15.35 -9.14
C PHE A 17 -1.90 16.80 -8.73
N CYS A 18 -0.68 17.33 -8.85
CA CYS A 18 -0.37 18.72 -8.55
C CYS A 18 -1.16 19.69 -9.47
N ASP A 19 -1.21 19.39 -10.76
CA ASP A 19 -1.93 20.19 -11.75
C ASP A 19 -3.44 20.22 -11.47
N ARG A 20 -4.04 19.07 -11.17
CA ARG A 20 -5.47 19.01 -10.82
C ARG A 20 -5.79 19.72 -9.51
N LEU A 21 -4.94 19.63 -8.51
CA LEU A 21 -5.08 20.40 -7.27
C LEU A 21 -5.04 21.90 -7.56
N ARG A 22 -4.04 22.37 -8.34
CA ARG A 22 -3.91 23.77 -8.72
C ARG A 22 -5.11 24.28 -9.53
N ALA A 23 -5.58 23.49 -10.49
CA ALA A 23 -6.76 23.83 -11.29
C ALA A 23 -8.03 24.00 -10.43
N ASN A 24 -8.07 23.39 -9.24
CA ASN A 24 -9.13 23.56 -8.25
C ASN A 24 -8.84 24.67 -7.20
N GLY A 25 -7.89 25.57 -7.48
CA GLY A 25 -7.59 26.72 -6.62
C GLY A 25 -6.83 26.38 -5.32
N VAL A 26 -6.13 25.24 -5.29
CA VAL A 26 -5.32 24.82 -4.16
C VAL A 26 -3.91 25.39 -4.28
N ASN A 27 -3.34 25.88 -3.18
CA ASN A 27 -1.90 26.15 -3.08
C ASN A 27 -1.15 24.83 -2.96
N VAL A 28 -0.48 24.42 -4.03
CA VAL A 28 0.27 23.16 -4.09
C VAL A 28 1.74 23.42 -3.72
N LEU A 29 2.16 22.94 -2.56
CA LEU A 29 3.46 23.19 -1.97
C LEU A 29 4.28 21.89 -2.04
N GLY A 30 5.27 21.82 -2.91
CA GLY A 30 6.07 20.61 -3.12
C GLY A 30 7.25 20.51 -2.16
N ILE A 31 7.48 19.33 -1.56
CA ILE A 31 8.74 18.99 -0.87
C ILE A 31 9.38 17.82 -1.59
N GLY A 32 10.66 17.94 -1.95
CA GLY A 32 11.42 16.87 -2.60
C GLY A 32 12.91 17.13 -2.56
N ASP A 33 13.71 16.14 -2.96
CA ASP A 33 15.18 16.19 -2.97
C ASP A 33 15.76 16.52 -4.35
N ALA A 34 14.97 16.45 -5.42
CA ALA A 34 15.42 16.81 -6.75
C ALA A 34 15.74 18.33 -6.84
N PRO A 35 16.84 18.72 -7.50
CA PRO A 35 17.11 20.13 -7.79
C PRO A 35 15.98 20.76 -8.62
N TYR A 36 15.58 21.98 -8.26
CA TYR A 36 14.46 22.65 -8.93
C TYR A 36 14.65 22.75 -10.44
N GLU A 37 15.88 22.98 -10.89
CA GLU A 37 16.24 23.10 -12.31
C GLU A 37 15.92 21.84 -13.10
N THR A 38 16.02 20.67 -12.47
CA THR A 38 15.80 19.35 -13.09
C THR A 38 14.34 18.95 -13.14
N LEU A 39 13.46 19.63 -12.39
CA LEU A 39 12.03 19.33 -12.39
C LEU A 39 11.41 19.53 -13.78
N PRO A 40 10.50 18.65 -14.21
CA PRO A 40 9.74 18.82 -15.45
C PRO A 40 9.00 20.16 -15.48
N ALA A 41 8.91 20.80 -16.66
CA ALA A 41 8.21 22.09 -16.82
C ALA A 41 6.74 22.02 -16.38
N LEU A 42 6.07 20.91 -16.64
CA LEU A 42 4.69 20.66 -16.20
C LEU A 42 4.56 20.66 -14.69
N LEU A 43 5.49 20.01 -13.99
CA LEU A 43 5.49 20.02 -12.52
C LEU A 43 5.76 21.43 -11.97
N LYS A 44 6.76 22.16 -12.53
CA LYS A 44 7.05 23.54 -12.12
C LYS A 44 5.82 24.45 -12.27
N SER A 45 5.05 24.29 -13.35
CA SER A 45 3.84 25.08 -13.57
C SER A 45 2.68 24.68 -12.64
N ALA A 46 2.65 23.45 -12.16
CA ALA A 46 1.62 22.92 -11.28
C ALA A 46 1.86 23.27 -9.79
N LEU A 47 3.09 23.58 -9.40
CA LEU A 47 3.43 23.94 -8.03
C LEU A 47 3.24 25.46 -7.77
N THR A 48 2.77 25.80 -6.58
CA THR A 48 2.79 27.19 -6.08
C THR A 48 4.20 27.52 -5.58
N GLU A 49 4.85 26.59 -4.89
CA GLU A 49 6.23 26.68 -4.43
C GLU A 49 6.83 25.28 -4.25
N TYR A 50 8.16 25.20 -4.34
CA TYR A 50 8.90 23.98 -4.11
C TYR A 50 10.01 24.24 -3.07
N TYR A 51 10.05 23.39 -2.03
CA TYR A 51 11.12 23.38 -1.05
C TYR A 51 11.98 22.15 -1.27
N ARG A 52 13.26 22.37 -1.61
CA ARG A 52 14.23 21.28 -1.74
C ARG A 52 14.80 20.92 -0.37
N VAL A 53 14.81 19.64 -0.04
CA VAL A 53 15.58 19.05 1.06
C VAL A 53 16.77 18.28 0.47
N ASP A 54 17.82 18.06 1.23
CA ASP A 54 18.97 17.27 0.76
C ASP A 54 18.70 15.77 0.90
N ASN A 55 17.96 15.37 1.92
CA ASN A 55 17.56 13.99 2.14
C ASN A 55 16.12 13.92 2.70
N MET A 56 15.22 13.39 1.90
CA MET A 56 13.83 13.21 2.31
C MET A 56 13.63 12.19 3.44
N GLU A 57 14.58 11.29 3.68
CA GLU A 57 14.55 10.37 4.82
C GLU A 57 14.95 11.05 6.13
N ASN A 58 15.62 12.21 6.05
CA ASN A 58 15.95 13.04 7.21
C ASN A 58 14.69 13.79 7.68
N TYR A 59 14.06 13.27 8.71
CA TYR A 59 12.80 13.84 9.22
C TYR A 59 12.93 15.30 9.69
N ASP A 60 14.09 15.70 10.23
CA ASP A 60 14.32 17.10 10.68
C ASP A 60 14.32 18.07 9.50
N GLU A 61 14.77 17.65 8.32
CA GLU A 61 14.68 18.45 7.11
C GLU A 61 13.23 18.61 6.65
N MET A 62 12.46 17.53 6.72
CA MET A 62 11.02 17.56 6.41
C MET A 62 10.25 18.47 7.36
N LEU A 63 10.57 18.46 8.68
CA LEU A 63 9.98 19.38 9.65
C LEU A 63 10.30 20.85 9.33
N ARG A 64 11.53 21.16 8.93
CA ARG A 64 11.92 22.52 8.53
C ARG A 64 11.16 22.98 7.29
N ALA A 65 11.01 22.12 6.28
CA ALA A 65 10.24 22.42 5.09
C ALA A 65 8.76 22.69 5.41
N MET A 66 8.16 21.85 6.25
CA MET A 66 6.79 22.05 6.73
C MET A 66 6.64 23.34 7.55
N GLY A 67 7.61 23.62 8.43
CA GLY A 67 7.67 24.86 9.22
C GLY A 67 7.77 26.11 8.34
N PHE A 68 8.60 26.07 7.30
CA PHE A 68 8.73 27.13 6.30
C PHE A 68 7.40 27.40 5.58
N PHE A 69 6.73 26.37 5.11
CA PHE A 69 5.44 26.53 4.44
C PHE A 69 4.36 27.01 5.39
N THR A 70 4.35 26.52 6.63
CA THR A 70 3.42 27.00 7.66
C THR A 70 3.63 28.47 7.96
N PHE A 71 4.88 28.93 8.09
CA PHE A 71 5.21 30.34 8.30
C PHE A 71 4.76 31.21 7.14
N LYS A 72 4.99 30.78 5.90
CA LYS A 72 4.74 31.60 4.70
C LYS A 72 3.28 31.59 4.26
N TYR A 73 2.59 30.46 4.34
CA TYR A 73 1.24 30.26 3.80
C TYR A 73 0.17 30.05 4.88
N GLY A 74 0.56 30.01 6.16
CA GLY A 74 -0.35 29.72 7.24
C GLY A 74 -0.59 28.20 7.40
N LYS A 75 -1.71 27.86 8.01
CA LYS A 75 -2.06 26.46 8.31
C LYS A 75 -2.00 25.56 7.05
N ILE A 76 -1.35 24.44 7.19
CA ILE A 76 -1.38 23.37 6.18
C ILE A 76 -2.63 22.52 6.40
N ASP A 77 -3.42 22.36 5.35
CA ASP A 77 -4.68 21.61 5.40
C ASP A 77 -4.49 20.13 5.04
N TRP A 78 -3.55 19.81 4.14
CA TRP A 78 -3.24 18.46 3.66
C TRP A 78 -1.75 18.23 3.53
N VAL A 79 -1.33 17.00 3.83
CA VAL A 79 -0.01 16.44 3.48
C VAL A 79 -0.23 15.08 2.86
N GLU A 80 0.30 14.85 1.67
CA GLU A 80 0.16 13.55 0.98
C GLU A 80 1.31 13.34 0.00
N SER A 81 1.81 12.12 -0.08
CA SER A 81 2.77 11.69 -1.09
C SER A 81 2.12 10.88 -2.21
N ASN A 82 0.96 10.29 -1.96
CA ASN A 82 0.37 9.24 -2.80
C ASN A 82 1.31 8.04 -3.03
N ASN A 83 2.27 7.83 -2.13
CA ASN A 83 3.33 6.84 -2.27
C ASN A 83 3.46 6.03 -0.98
N GLU A 84 3.46 4.70 -1.12
CA GLU A 84 3.54 3.80 0.03
C GLU A 84 4.86 3.91 0.80
N TYR A 85 5.96 4.24 0.12
CA TYR A 85 7.25 4.44 0.76
C TYR A 85 7.22 5.57 1.79
N TRP A 86 6.53 6.67 1.49
CA TRP A 86 6.45 7.85 2.35
C TRP A 86 5.27 7.85 3.33
N LEU A 87 4.42 6.83 3.31
CA LEU A 87 3.15 6.81 4.06
C LEU A 87 3.34 7.01 5.58
N GLU A 88 4.39 6.42 6.17
CA GLU A 88 4.71 6.60 7.60
C GLU A 88 5.19 8.04 7.90
N GLN A 89 6.01 8.60 7.01
CA GLN A 89 6.45 9.98 7.13
C GLN A 89 5.30 10.96 6.96
N ASP A 90 4.41 10.75 5.99
CA ASP A 90 3.19 11.54 5.82
C ASP A 90 2.35 11.53 7.09
N ALA A 91 2.17 10.35 7.70
CA ALA A 91 1.41 10.18 8.94
C ALA A 91 2.06 10.91 10.12
N ARG A 92 3.39 10.88 10.20
CA ARG A 92 4.17 11.58 11.23
C ARG A 92 4.05 13.09 11.08
N LEU A 93 4.22 13.62 9.87
CA LEU A 93 4.05 15.06 9.59
C LEU A 93 2.63 15.53 9.90
N ARG A 94 1.59 14.77 9.55
CA ARG A 94 0.20 15.09 9.93
C ARG A 94 0.01 15.15 11.44
N THR A 95 0.67 14.26 12.17
CA THR A 95 0.61 14.23 13.64
C THR A 95 1.27 15.46 14.24
N ASP A 96 2.52 15.75 13.85
CA ASP A 96 3.33 16.83 14.43
C ASP A 96 2.79 18.24 14.09
N PHE A 97 2.20 18.42 12.90
CA PHE A 97 1.57 19.68 12.49
C PHE A 97 0.05 19.73 12.76
N ASN A 98 -0.49 18.75 13.49
CA ASN A 98 -1.92 18.66 13.80
C ASN A 98 -2.84 18.79 12.57
N ILE A 99 -2.47 18.15 11.47
CA ILE A 99 -3.27 18.08 10.25
C ILE A 99 -4.27 16.94 10.40
N ASN A 100 -5.56 17.26 10.34
CA ASN A 100 -6.64 16.29 10.63
C ASN A 100 -7.19 15.59 9.37
N THR A 101 -6.60 15.86 8.22
CA THR A 101 -6.93 15.21 6.95
C THR A 101 -5.93 14.08 6.70
N GLY A 102 -6.45 12.85 6.57
CA GLY A 102 -5.61 11.69 6.33
C GLY A 102 -5.15 10.93 7.58
N ILE A 103 -4.34 9.91 7.37
CA ILE A 103 -3.91 8.94 8.38
C ILE A 103 -2.81 9.57 9.25
N LYS A 104 -2.94 9.47 10.57
CA LYS A 104 -1.93 9.90 11.55
C LYS A 104 -1.12 8.70 12.08
N SER A 105 -0.02 8.96 12.77
CA SER A 105 0.89 7.94 13.30
C SER A 105 0.21 6.89 14.17
N ALA A 106 -0.82 7.27 14.94
CA ALA A 106 -1.56 6.33 15.78
C ALA A 106 -2.36 5.27 15.00
N GLU A 107 -2.59 5.49 13.70
CA GLU A 107 -3.40 4.62 12.86
C GLU A 107 -2.60 3.90 11.77
N ILE A 108 -1.31 4.22 11.61
CA ILE A 108 -0.52 3.81 10.45
C ILE A 108 -0.29 2.29 10.39
N GLU A 109 -0.20 1.62 11.52
CA GLU A 109 0.07 0.18 11.61
C GLU A 109 -0.91 -0.68 10.78
N LYS A 110 -2.19 -0.32 10.78
CA LYS A 110 -3.22 -1.05 10.02
C LYS A 110 -3.05 -0.97 8.50
N PHE A 111 -2.22 -0.03 8.01
CA PHE A 111 -1.94 0.19 6.59
C PHE A 111 -0.52 -0.21 6.20
N LYS A 112 0.31 -0.62 7.16
CA LYS A 112 1.71 -0.99 6.92
C LYS A 112 2.01 -2.43 7.29
N ARG A 113 1.40 -2.95 8.36
CA ARG A 113 1.67 -4.31 8.83
C ARG A 113 0.64 -5.30 8.30
N LYS A 114 1.09 -6.28 7.52
CA LYS A 114 0.23 -7.30 6.92
C LYS A 114 -0.52 -8.13 7.97
N SER A 115 0.13 -8.44 9.09
CA SER A 115 -0.51 -9.13 10.22
C SER A 115 -1.66 -8.32 10.82
N VAL A 116 -1.49 -7.00 10.94
CA VAL A 116 -2.55 -6.09 11.43
C VAL A 116 -3.65 -5.98 10.37
N MET A 117 -3.33 -5.84 9.08
CA MET A 117 -4.32 -5.84 7.99
C MET A 117 -5.23 -7.06 8.04
N LYS A 118 -4.66 -8.26 8.29
CA LYS A 118 -5.46 -9.50 8.42
C LYS A 118 -6.51 -9.42 9.54
N THR A 119 -6.18 -8.78 10.66
CA THR A 119 -7.15 -8.59 11.75
C THR A 119 -8.31 -7.67 11.38
N TYR A 120 -8.04 -6.64 10.56
CA TYR A 120 -9.07 -5.74 10.05
C TYR A 120 -9.96 -6.41 9.00
N TYR A 121 -9.38 -7.20 8.10
CA TYR A 121 -10.14 -8.03 7.17
C TYR A 121 -11.08 -8.99 7.90
N GLN A 122 -10.58 -9.68 8.94
CA GLN A 122 -11.38 -10.59 9.75
C GLN A 122 -12.56 -9.87 10.44
N LYS A 123 -12.32 -8.67 11.01
CA LYS A 123 -13.37 -7.83 11.60
C LYS A 123 -14.43 -7.42 10.57
N ALA A 124 -14.04 -7.25 9.32
CA ALA A 124 -14.95 -6.94 8.20
C ALA A 124 -15.66 -8.18 7.63
N GLY A 125 -15.39 -9.37 8.16
CA GLY A 125 -15.93 -10.62 7.62
C GLY A 125 -15.33 -11.03 6.27
N ILE A 126 -14.17 -10.47 5.90
CA ILE A 126 -13.47 -10.77 4.66
C ILE A 126 -12.50 -11.92 4.93
N PRO A 127 -12.61 -13.05 4.23
CA PRO A 127 -11.70 -14.17 4.39
C PRO A 127 -10.28 -13.80 3.93
N THR A 128 -9.26 -14.39 4.57
CA THR A 128 -7.84 -14.20 4.23
C THR A 128 -7.12 -15.54 4.32
N ALA A 129 -5.94 -15.64 3.70
CA ALA A 129 -5.02 -16.74 4.00
C ALA A 129 -4.79 -16.85 5.51
N ARG A 130 -4.71 -18.07 6.05
CA ARG A 130 -4.29 -18.29 7.45
C ARG A 130 -2.86 -17.82 7.63
N TRP A 131 -2.55 -17.30 8.81
CA TRP A 131 -1.25 -16.68 9.04
C TRP A 131 -0.78 -16.80 10.49
N CYS A 132 0.53 -16.62 10.71
CA CYS A 132 1.12 -16.40 12.03
C CYS A 132 2.38 -15.51 11.91
N VAL A 133 2.75 -14.89 13.03
CA VAL A 133 4.03 -14.19 13.20
C VAL A 133 4.75 -14.83 14.37
N THR A 134 5.95 -15.33 14.16
CA THR A 134 6.74 -15.97 15.22
C THR A 134 8.22 -15.96 14.87
N ALA A 135 9.08 -15.92 15.91
CA ALA A 135 10.52 -16.21 15.82
C ALA A 135 10.84 -17.66 16.19
N ASP A 136 9.87 -18.42 16.70
CA ASP A 136 10.06 -19.83 17.10
C ASP A 136 9.83 -20.76 15.92
N VAL A 137 10.86 -21.47 15.52
CA VAL A 137 10.81 -22.45 14.45
C VAL A 137 9.84 -23.59 14.74
N THR A 138 9.61 -23.95 16.01
CA THR A 138 8.67 -25.01 16.39
C THR A 138 7.23 -24.58 16.15
N GLU A 139 6.88 -23.34 16.50
CA GLU A 139 5.58 -22.74 16.18
C GLU A 139 5.37 -22.62 14.67
N ALA A 140 6.39 -22.17 13.94
CA ALA A 140 6.36 -22.09 12.48
C ALA A 140 6.12 -23.45 11.81
N GLN A 141 6.75 -24.50 12.32
CA GLN A 141 6.53 -25.89 11.85
C GLN A 141 5.11 -26.38 12.18
N ALA A 142 4.59 -26.05 13.36
CA ALA A 142 3.22 -26.40 13.75
C ALA A 142 2.21 -25.70 12.85
N PHE A 143 2.42 -24.42 12.54
CA PHE A 143 1.64 -23.68 11.58
C PHE A 143 1.67 -24.34 10.19
N ALA A 144 2.88 -24.63 9.66
CA ALA A 144 3.03 -25.28 8.37
C ALA A 144 2.34 -26.66 8.31
N LYS A 145 2.38 -27.44 9.40
CA LYS A 145 1.65 -28.71 9.51
C LYS A 145 0.13 -28.51 9.41
N THR A 146 -0.38 -27.41 9.99
CA THR A 146 -1.82 -27.08 10.00
C THR A 146 -2.32 -26.59 8.64
N VAL A 147 -1.53 -25.75 7.94
CA VAL A 147 -1.97 -25.15 6.67
C VAL A 147 -1.56 -25.97 5.45
N GLY A 148 -0.61 -26.88 5.59
CA GLY A 148 0.01 -27.64 4.50
C GLY A 148 1.11 -26.86 3.76
N TRP A 149 1.89 -27.58 2.96
CA TRP A 149 2.92 -26.99 2.11
C TRP A 149 2.37 -26.62 0.74
N PRO A 150 2.91 -25.61 0.08
CA PRO A 150 3.96 -24.70 0.54
C PRO A 150 3.45 -23.65 1.52
N VAL A 151 4.38 -23.04 2.29
CA VAL A 151 4.15 -21.87 3.15
C VAL A 151 4.90 -20.69 2.59
N ILE A 152 4.33 -19.50 2.72
CA ILE A 152 4.94 -18.23 2.30
C ILE A 152 5.43 -17.47 3.54
N ALA A 153 6.65 -16.92 3.49
CA ALA A 153 7.07 -15.86 4.41
C ALA A 153 7.27 -14.57 3.63
N LYS A 154 6.80 -13.46 4.15
CA LYS A 154 7.02 -12.13 3.59
C LYS A 154 7.22 -11.11 4.71
N PRO A 155 8.00 -10.03 4.51
CA PRO A 155 8.13 -9.00 5.53
C PRO A 155 6.76 -8.51 5.98
N ASP A 156 6.52 -8.44 7.29
CA ASP A 156 5.26 -7.97 7.86
C ASP A 156 5.05 -6.47 7.56
N ASN A 157 6.14 -5.70 7.64
CA ASN A 157 6.20 -4.31 7.16
C ASN A 157 7.13 -4.25 5.94
N GLY A 158 6.59 -4.06 4.75
CA GLY A 158 7.38 -4.01 3.50
C GLY A 158 6.50 -3.70 2.30
N VAL A 159 7.13 -3.23 1.23
CA VAL A 159 6.48 -2.82 -0.02
C VAL A 159 6.72 -3.87 -1.10
N GLY A 160 5.66 -4.28 -1.77
CA GLY A 160 5.72 -5.24 -2.87
C GLY A 160 6.11 -6.66 -2.43
N ALA A 161 6.60 -7.47 -3.39
CA ALA A 161 6.98 -8.86 -3.15
C ALA A 161 8.44 -9.05 -2.70
N ASN A 162 9.17 -7.97 -2.45
CA ASN A 162 10.57 -8.04 -2.03
C ASN A 162 10.71 -8.77 -0.68
N GLY A 163 11.68 -9.66 -0.57
CA GLY A 163 11.87 -10.47 0.63
C GLY A 163 10.83 -11.57 0.83
N THR A 164 10.02 -11.90 -0.19
CA THR A 164 9.05 -13.00 -0.12
C THR A 164 9.72 -14.33 -0.40
N HIS A 165 9.50 -15.30 0.48
CA HIS A 165 10.04 -16.67 0.40
C HIS A 165 8.90 -17.68 0.30
N LYS A 166 9.10 -18.74 -0.49
CA LYS A 166 8.19 -19.89 -0.60
C LYS A 166 8.90 -21.16 -0.17
N PHE A 167 8.42 -21.77 0.90
CA PHE A 167 8.99 -22.99 1.46
C PHE A 167 8.13 -24.20 1.05
N LYS A 168 8.76 -25.16 0.41
CA LYS A 168 8.09 -26.38 -0.04
C LYS A 168 8.07 -27.48 1.02
N ASN A 169 8.90 -27.36 2.06
CA ASN A 169 9.08 -28.38 3.08
C ASN A 169 9.71 -27.82 4.36
N LYS A 170 9.75 -28.66 5.40
CA LYS A 170 10.30 -28.33 6.71
C LYS A 170 11.79 -27.93 6.66
N THR A 171 12.57 -28.54 5.79
CA THR A 171 14.03 -28.27 5.70
C THR A 171 14.29 -26.84 5.22
N GLU A 172 13.55 -26.38 4.20
CA GLU A 172 13.65 -25.01 3.68
C GLU A 172 13.22 -23.98 4.73
N LEU A 173 12.11 -24.24 5.43
CA LEU A 173 11.64 -23.38 6.51
C LEU A 173 12.67 -23.27 7.64
N ASN A 174 13.25 -24.41 8.09
CA ASN A 174 14.25 -24.41 9.14
C ASN A 174 15.50 -23.62 8.76
N LYS A 175 15.96 -23.77 7.50
CA LYS A 175 17.11 -23.00 6.99
C LYS A 175 16.87 -21.50 7.07
N PHE A 176 15.67 -21.04 6.69
CA PHE A 176 15.28 -19.64 6.81
C PHE A 176 15.35 -19.15 8.26
N PHE A 177 14.76 -19.89 9.21
CA PHE A 177 14.81 -19.52 10.63
C PHE A 177 16.23 -19.53 11.21
N GLN A 178 17.10 -20.42 10.74
CA GLN A 178 18.52 -20.41 11.12
C GLN A 178 19.26 -19.19 10.60
N GLN A 179 18.92 -18.72 9.40
CA GLN A 179 19.54 -17.55 8.76
C GLN A 179 19.05 -16.23 9.38
N GLU A 180 17.74 -16.11 9.57
CA GLU A 180 17.12 -14.90 10.10
C GLU A 180 17.25 -14.78 11.62
N GLY A 181 17.30 -15.90 12.34
CA GLY A 181 17.32 -15.89 13.80
C GLY A 181 16.14 -15.11 14.39
N PRO A 182 16.39 -14.17 15.34
CA PRO A 182 15.32 -13.33 15.91
C PRO A 182 14.61 -12.46 14.88
N ASN A 183 15.23 -12.12 13.76
CA ASN A 183 14.63 -11.31 12.70
C ASN A 183 13.48 -12.03 11.99
N ALA A 184 13.34 -13.34 12.16
CA ALA A 184 12.18 -14.08 11.65
C ALA A 184 10.85 -13.51 12.18
N ALA A 185 10.85 -12.88 13.35
CA ALA A 185 9.68 -12.15 13.88
C ALA A 185 9.23 -10.95 13.04
N ASN A 186 10.08 -10.46 12.13
CA ASN A 186 9.71 -9.40 11.19
C ASN A 186 8.95 -9.91 9.96
N TYR A 187 8.72 -11.22 9.88
CA TYR A 187 8.01 -11.86 8.78
C TYR A 187 6.66 -12.40 9.23
N ILE A 188 5.67 -12.25 8.36
CA ILE A 188 4.41 -13.00 8.47
C ILE A 188 4.53 -14.28 7.65
N LEU A 189 4.19 -15.41 8.29
CA LEU A 189 4.02 -16.69 7.61
C LEU A 189 2.57 -16.82 7.16
N GLU A 190 2.34 -17.21 5.93
CA GLU A 190 1.01 -17.38 5.36
C GLU A 190 0.82 -18.72 4.68
N GLU A 191 -0.40 -19.23 4.74
CA GLU A 191 -0.87 -20.31 3.89
C GLU A 191 -0.75 -19.91 2.44
N PHE A 192 -0.21 -20.77 1.58
CA PHE A 192 -0.14 -20.53 0.15
C PHE A 192 -1.52 -20.49 -0.48
N VAL A 193 -1.80 -19.44 -1.22
CA VAL A 193 -3.00 -19.24 -2.03
C VAL A 193 -2.65 -19.42 -3.50
N ASP A 194 -3.31 -20.36 -4.18
CA ASP A 194 -3.27 -20.48 -5.63
C ASP A 194 -4.37 -19.61 -6.22
N GLY A 195 -4.02 -18.39 -6.57
CA GLY A 195 -4.95 -17.37 -7.04
C GLY A 195 -4.29 -16.38 -7.99
N GLU A 196 -5.12 -15.63 -8.67
CA GLU A 196 -4.72 -14.41 -9.37
C GLU A 196 -5.01 -13.21 -8.49
N ILE A 197 -4.29 -12.11 -8.69
CA ILE A 197 -4.56 -10.87 -7.96
C ILE A 197 -5.61 -10.08 -8.74
N VAL A 198 -6.67 -9.72 -8.03
CA VAL A 198 -7.69 -8.78 -8.49
C VAL A 198 -7.71 -7.59 -7.54
N THR A 199 -7.91 -6.39 -8.06
CA THR A 199 -7.85 -5.18 -7.24
C THR A 199 -9.18 -4.47 -7.17
N PHE A 200 -9.35 -3.71 -6.10
CA PHE A 200 -10.38 -2.69 -5.99
C PHE A 200 -9.67 -1.36 -5.77
N ASP A 201 -9.63 -0.54 -6.82
CA ASP A 201 -8.87 0.70 -6.90
C ASP A 201 -9.79 1.90 -7.00
N GLY A 202 -9.37 3.06 -6.51
CA GLY A 202 -10.17 4.26 -6.71
C GLY A 202 -9.92 5.37 -5.73
N VAL A 203 -10.96 6.18 -5.53
CA VAL A 203 -10.99 7.33 -4.61
C VAL A 203 -12.20 7.19 -3.70
N ALA A 204 -11.98 7.31 -2.39
CA ALA A 204 -13.04 7.30 -1.39
C ALA A 204 -13.35 8.71 -0.88
N ASP A 205 -14.61 8.94 -0.51
CA ASP A 205 -15.08 10.16 0.12
C ASP A 205 -14.79 10.22 1.64
N ALA A 206 -15.30 11.24 2.31
CA ALA A 206 -15.14 11.43 3.76
C ALA A 206 -15.85 10.35 4.61
N ASN A 207 -16.73 9.55 4.02
CA ASN A 207 -17.45 8.45 4.68
C ASN A 207 -16.87 7.08 4.36
N ALA A 208 -15.70 7.03 3.65
CA ALA A 208 -15.11 5.81 3.11
C ALA A 208 -16.02 5.11 2.07
N GLU A 209 -16.83 5.86 1.33
CA GLU A 209 -17.58 5.37 0.19
C GLU A 209 -16.80 5.65 -1.10
N PRO A 210 -16.72 4.72 -2.07
CA PRO A 210 -16.01 4.96 -3.30
C PRO A 210 -16.75 5.97 -4.19
N ILE A 211 -16.10 7.10 -4.52
CA ILE A 211 -16.58 8.08 -5.50
C ILE A 211 -16.31 7.54 -6.92
N TYR A 212 -15.18 6.90 -7.08
CA TYR A 212 -14.75 6.22 -8.29
C TYR A 212 -14.14 4.88 -7.91
N ALA A 213 -14.42 3.85 -8.67
CA ALA A 213 -13.79 2.54 -8.49
C ALA A 213 -13.55 1.84 -9.82
N ALA A 214 -12.42 1.17 -9.91
CA ALA A 214 -11.98 0.33 -11.01
C ALA A 214 -11.32 -0.93 -10.47
N SER A 215 -10.97 -1.84 -11.36
CA SER A 215 -10.26 -3.08 -11.02
C SER A 215 -9.26 -3.41 -12.11
N HIS A 216 -8.10 -3.91 -11.72
CA HIS A 216 -7.21 -4.59 -12.65
C HIS A 216 -6.90 -6.01 -12.16
N VAL A 217 -6.49 -6.85 -13.06
CA VAL A 217 -6.21 -8.26 -12.82
C VAL A 217 -4.79 -8.57 -13.22
N THR A 218 -4.03 -9.15 -12.29
CA THR A 218 -2.70 -9.72 -12.54
C THR A 218 -2.80 -11.25 -12.47
N PRO A 219 -2.86 -11.94 -13.62
CA PRO A 219 -3.13 -13.38 -13.66
C PRO A 219 -1.96 -14.24 -13.15
N ASP A 220 -0.74 -13.74 -13.30
CA ASP A 220 0.47 -14.44 -12.88
C ASP A 220 0.82 -14.15 -11.43
N SER A 221 1.56 -15.08 -10.82
CA SER A 221 2.05 -14.90 -9.46
C SER A 221 3.05 -13.75 -9.38
N ILE A 222 2.76 -12.74 -8.59
CA ILE A 222 3.67 -11.60 -8.34
C ILE A 222 5.05 -12.09 -7.86
N MET A 223 5.10 -13.17 -7.09
CA MET A 223 6.35 -13.76 -6.64
C MET A 223 7.18 -14.34 -7.79
N GLU A 224 6.54 -14.96 -8.81
CA GLU A 224 7.25 -15.43 -9.99
C GLU A 224 7.75 -14.27 -10.85
N ILE A 225 6.96 -13.20 -10.93
CA ILE A 225 7.33 -11.95 -11.61
C ILE A 225 8.53 -11.30 -10.88
N ALA A 226 8.45 -11.12 -9.57
CA ALA A 226 9.52 -10.49 -8.77
C ALA A 226 10.85 -11.28 -8.83
N HIS A 227 10.80 -12.60 -8.98
CA HIS A 227 11.99 -13.43 -9.18
C HIS A 227 12.45 -13.52 -10.65
N GLY A 228 11.90 -12.70 -11.55
CA GLY A 228 12.29 -12.64 -12.96
C GLY A 228 11.91 -13.88 -13.77
N LYS A 229 11.02 -14.71 -13.27
CA LYS A 229 10.60 -15.96 -13.96
C LYS A 229 9.52 -15.73 -15.00
N LYS A 230 8.78 -14.65 -14.87
CA LYS A 230 7.71 -14.23 -15.78
C LYS A 230 7.73 -12.72 -16.02
N PRO A 231 7.32 -12.25 -17.21
CA PRO A 231 7.07 -10.83 -17.43
C PRO A 231 5.89 -10.37 -16.58
N MET A 232 5.90 -9.13 -16.15
CA MET A 232 4.73 -8.51 -15.53
C MET A 232 3.75 -8.09 -16.62
N TRP A 233 2.49 -8.54 -16.50
CA TRP A 233 1.40 -8.05 -17.29
C TRP A 233 0.12 -8.05 -16.47
N TYR A 234 -0.75 -7.12 -16.76
CA TYR A 234 -2.06 -7.00 -16.16
C TYR A 234 -3.02 -6.32 -17.13
N TYR A 235 -4.30 -6.40 -16.86
CA TYR A 235 -5.32 -5.72 -17.65
C TYR A 235 -6.35 -5.07 -16.73
N VAL A 236 -6.93 -3.96 -17.19
CA VAL A 236 -8.05 -3.32 -16.52
C VAL A 236 -9.30 -4.14 -16.80
N ALA A 237 -10.00 -4.55 -15.75
CA ALA A 237 -11.24 -5.28 -15.89
C ALA A 237 -12.34 -4.34 -16.42
N PRO A 238 -13.14 -4.75 -17.40
CA PRO A 238 -14.22 -3.91 -17.92
C PRO A 238 -15.31 -3.64 -16.88
N GLU A 239 -15.46 -4.55 -15.91
CA GLU A 239 -16.42 -4.45 -14.81
C GLU A 239 -15.84 -5.01 -13.52
N ILE A 240 -16.24 -4.43 -12.40
CA ILE A 240 -15.93 -4.94 -11.06
C ILE A 240 -17.02 -5.94 -10.69
N SER A 241 -16.64 -7.19 -10.37
CA SER A 241 -17.62 -8.19 -9.94
C SER A 241 -18.38 -7.72 -8.67
N PRO A 242 -19.67 -8.06 -8.52
CA PRO A 242 -20.45 -7.67 -7.35
C PRO A 242 -19.80 -8.11 -6.03
N GLU A 243 -19.19 -9.28 -6.00
CA GLU A 243 -18.50 -9.80 -4.83
C GLU A 243 -17.26 -8.97 -4.47
N LEU A 244 -16.38 -8.68 -5.45
CA LEU A 244 -15.20 -7.85 -5.25
C LEU A 244 -15.58 -6.44 -4.78
N ARG A 245 -16.62 -5.85 -5.38
CA ARG A 245 -17.14 -4.54 -4.95
C ARG A 245 -17.61 -4.57 -3.50
N LYS A 246 -18.41 -5.56 -3.12
CA LYS A 246 -18.89 -5.73 -1.75
C LYS A 246 -17.75 -5.85 -0.75
N MET A 247 -16.72 -6.65 -1.07
CA MET A 247 -15.54 -6.83 -0.20
C MET A 247 -14.68 -5.57 -0.15
N GLY A 248 -14.47 -4.90 -1.29
CA GLY A 248 -13.73 -3.64 -1.36
C GLY A 248 -14.38 -2.55 -0.52
N GLU A 249 -15.68 -2.34 -0.65
CA GLU A 249 -16.45 -1.36 0.14
C GLU A 249 -16.44 -1.70 1.65
N ALA A 250 -16.56 -2.98 2.02
CA ALA A 250 -16.43 -3.41 3.40
C ALA A 250 -15.02 -3.16 3.95
N ALA A 251 -13.98 -3.39 3.16
CA ALA A 251 -12.60 -3.09 3.53
C ALA A 251 -12.38 -1.59 3.73
N LEU A 252 -12.85 -0.72 2.80
CA LEU A 252 -12.73 0.73 2.93
C LEU A 252 -13.30 1.22 4.27
N LYS A 253 -14.47 0.73 4.65
CA LYS A 253 -15.13 1.07 5.93
C LYS A 253 -14.35 0.56 7.14
N ALA A 254 -13.95 -0.71 7.12
CA ALA A 254 -13.21 -1.33 8.22
C ALA A 254 -11.86 -0.67 8.48
N PHE A 255 -11.15 -0.29 7.44
CA PHE A 255 -9.88 0.41 7.53
C PHE A 255 -10.03 1.92 7.76
N GLY A 256 -11.21 2.49 7.51
CA GLY A 256 -11.46 3.92 7.59
C GLY A 256 -10.71 4.71 6.52
N ALA A 257 -10.72 4.22 5.28
CA ALA A 257 -10.06 4.83 4.13
C ALA A 257 -10.83 6.04 3.63
N LYS A 258 -10.70 7.18 4.33
CA LYS A 258 -11.50 8.40 4.09
C LYS A 258 -10.74 9.43 3.26
N SER A 259 -11.43 10.04 2.30
CA SER A 259 -10.96 11.18 1.49
C SER A 259 -9.59 10.92 0.87
N ARG A 260 -9.41 9.78 0.19
CA ARG A 260 -8.11 9.40 -0.36
C ARG A 260 -8.19 8.36 -1.46
N PHE A 261 -7.09 8.23 -2.17
CA PHE A 261 -6.86 7.10 -3.07
C PHE A 261 -6.72 5.81 -2.28
N PHE A 262 -7.15 4.71 -2.90
CA PHE A 262 -6.97 3.37 -2.38
C PHE A 262 -6.63 2.39 -3.51
N HIS A 263 -5.81 1.43 -3.17
CA HIS A 263 -5.44 0.28 -3.98
C HIS A 263 -5.50 -0.96 -3.09
N LEU A 264 -6.61 -1.69 -3.18
CA LEU A 264 -6.87 -2.87 -2.36
C LEU A 264 -6.65 -4.12 -3.21
N GLU A 265 -5.79 -5.00 -2.73
CA GLU A 265 -5.48 -6.26 -3.41
C GLU A 265 -6.22 -7.43 -2.77
N PHE A 266 -6.71 -8.31 -3.63
CA PHE A 266 -7.39 -9.54 -3.26
C PHE A 266 -6.87 -10.70 -4.10
N PHE A 267 -6.88 -11.91 -3.54
CA PHE A 267 -6.78 -13.13 -4.34
C PHE A 267 -8.15 -13.55 -4.85
N ARG A 268 -8.24 -13.92 -6.12
CA ARG A 268 -9.32 -14.73 -6.66
C ARG A 268 -8.82 -16.14 -6.84
N LEU A 269 -9.40 -17.11 -6.11
CA LEU A 269 -8.92 -18.49 -6.11
C LEU A 269 -9.04 -19.12 -7.50
N LYS A 270 -7.97 -19.74 -7.98
CA LYS A 270 -7.97 -20.54 -9.22
C LYS A 270 -8.53 -21.93 -9.00
N THR A 271 -8.28 -22.48 -7.82
CA THR A 271 -8.68 -23.84 -7.44
C THR A 271 -9.34 -23.83 -6.07
N ALA A 272 -10.28 -24.76 -5.85
CA ALA A 272 -10.89 -24.92 -4.54
C ALA A 272 -9.88 -25.46 -3.53
N LYS A 273 -9.89 -24.91 -2.32
CA LYS A 273 -9.11 -25.40 -1.18
C LYS A 273 -10.00 -25.36 0.06
N PRO A 274 -10.24 -26.49 0.76
CA PRO A 274 -11.20 -26.55 1.88
C PRO A 274 -11.00 -25.52 2.98
N SER A 275 -9.76 -25.06 3.18
CA SER A 275 -9.40 -24.04 4.18
C SER A 275 -9.60 -22.60 3.72
N LEU A 276 -9.79 -22.35 2.42
CA LEU A 276 -9.82 -21.02 1.81
C LEU A 276 -11.13 -20.73 1.09
N GLY A 277 -11.75 -21.75 0.46
CA GLY A 277 -12.99 -21.59 -0.30
C GLY A 277 -13.00 -22.34 -1.63
N ASN A 278 -13.93 -21.98 -2.49
CA ASN A 278 -14.11 -22.54 -3.83
C ASN A 278 -13.32 -21.76 -4.88
N ALA A 279 -13.15 -22.34 -6.07
CA ALA A 279 -12.63 -21.60 -7.20
C ALA A 279 -13.52 -20.37 -7.51
N GLY A 280 -12.90 -19.22 -7.69
CA GLY A 280 -13.59 -17.94 -7.89
C GLY A 280 -13.80 -17.13 -6.63
N ASP A 281 -13.76 -17.73 -5.43
CA ASP A 281 -13.89 -17.00 -4.17
C ASP A 281 -12.75 -15.99 -3.98
N ILE A 282 -13.06 -14.87 -3.31
CA ILE A 282 -12.15 -13.73 -3.14
C ILE A 282 -11.67 -13.67 -1.68
N LEU A 283 -10.34 -13.47 -1.51
CA LEU A 283 -9.71 -13.33 -0.19
C LEU A 283 -8.92 -12.04 -0.11
N GLY A 284 -8.99 -11.33 1.02
CA GLY A 284 -8.19 -10.13 1.28
C GLY A 284 -6.69 -10.42 1.31
N LEU A 285 -5.92 -9.62 0.57
CA LEU A 285 -4.48 -9.73 0.48
C LEU A 285 -3.78 -8.54 1.15
N GLU A 286 -3.90 -7.35 0.59
CA GLU A 286 -3.19 -6.15 1.04
C GLU A 286 -4.03 -4.88 0.83
N VAL A 287 -3.82 -3.89 1.71
CA VAL A 287 -4.47 -2.57 1.65
C VAL A 287 -3.41 -1.51 1.46
N ASN A 288 -3.45 -0.81 0.34
CA ASN A 288 -2.54 0.28 0.03
C ASN A 288 -3.31 1.61 -0.06
N MET A 289 -2.94 2.58 0.78
CA MET A 289 -3.59 3.90 0.84
C MET A 289 -2.94 4.89 -0.12
N ARG A 290 -2.87 4.51 -1.37
CA ARG A 290 -2.31 5.23 -2.50
C ARG A 290 -2.99 4.81 -3.81
N PRO A 291 -2.78 5.56 -4.90
CA PRO A 291 -3.16 5.08 -6.24
C PRO A 291 -2.44 3.77 -6.60
N ALA A 292 -3.00 2.99 -7.49
CA ALA A 292 -2.31 1.86 -8.08
C ALA A 292 -1.00 2.30 -8.75
N GLY A 293 0.03 1.45 -8.70
CA GLY A 293 1.37 1.79 -9.19
C GLY A 293 1.51 1.80 -10.71
N GLY A 294 2.67 2.29 -11.17
CA GLY A 294 3.02 2.34 -12.60
C GLY A 294 2.09 3.24 -13.41
N TYR A 295 1.75 2.82 -14.61
CA TYR A 295 0.83 3.52 -15.51
C TYR A 295 -0.65 3.16 -15.29
N THR A 296 -0.98 2.43 -14.24
CA THR A 296 -2.36 1.98 -13.98
C THR A 296 -3.32 3.16 -13.84
N VAL A 297 -2.88 4.23 -13.15
CA VAL A 297 -3.70 5.44 -12.96
C VAL A 297 -4.01 6.14 -14.30
N ASP A 298 -3.08 6.07 -15.26
CA ASP A 298 -3.26 6.68 -16.58
C ASP A 298 -4.20 5.83 -17.48
N MET A 299 -4.47 4.57 -17.10
CA MET A 299 -5.37 3.66 -17.81
C MET A 299 -6.77 3.59 -17.19
N LEU A 300 -6.92 4.04 -15.95
CA LEU A 300 -8.18 4.05 -15.20
C LEU A 300 -8.92 5.37 -15.40
#